data_6048d4af4feeea0c4da020988e8a3ac3
#
_entry.id   6048d4af4feeea0c4da020988e8a3ac3
#
_cell.length_a   1.000
_cell.length_b   1.000
_cell.length_c   1.000
_cell.angle_alpha   90.00
_cell.angle_beta   90.00
_cell.angle_gamma   90.00
#
_symmetry.space_group_name_H-M   'P 1'
#
loop_
_entity.id
_entity.type
_entity.pdbx_description
1 polymer ?
#
loop_
_entity_poly.entity_id
_entity_poly.type
_entity_poly.pdbx_seq_one_letter_code
_entity_poly.pdbx_strand_id
1 'polypeptide(L)'
;MATMPYEKNGEEKTVMQLVYFIEETKDGQKAYKALKMKPKNFNVLNSELAQKILNELAKRPSCAMDIARRLKEHEQKIYYHLRRMESAGVIKMERTEERVGATAKIYSVAHPYLAVKLFDGDHLTDVKTKAREIDFFKPFIDNGKLDATIVVGSPDPHGKYSVQALDGSAAIDLALFLGTFLKNSKPNYRLDTEMRATDIKGNLILIGGPKANILIDKFNKDLPVYFDERHGFNIVSSFTKSVYSGDETGVIIKMKNPLDKKGEKYILVLSGIRFKGTRAAILALIKHMKDVQEGNKFDDGVARVVRGIDKDSDGRIDDVEFLE
;
A
#
# COMPACT_ATOMS: atom_id res chain seq x y z
N MET A 1 -5.29 5.06 14.29
CA MET A 1 -5.21 5.25 15.75
C MET A 1 -5.79 4.01 16.41
N ALA A 2 -4.95 3.13 16.91
CA ALA A 2 -5.41 1.96 17.67
C ALA A 2 -4.81 2.05 19.06
N THR A 3 -5.63 2.38 20.03
CA THR A 3 -5.35 2.36 21.46
C THR A 3 -5.84 1.03 22.03
N MET A 4 -4.95 0.24 22.63
CA MET A 4 -5.36 -0.86 23.49
C MET A 4 -5.18 -0.45 24.96
N PRO A 5 -6.20 -0.63 25.83
CA PRO A 5 -6.11 -0.31 27.24
C PRO A 5 -5.63 -1.52 28.05
N TYR A 6 -4.74 -1.28 28.99
CA TYR A 6 -4.44 -2.21 30.09
C TYR A 6 -4.68 -1.49 31.42
N GLU A 7 -5.67 -1.93 32.18
CA GLU A 7 -6.01 -1.36 33.50
C GLU A 7 -5.22 -1.99 34.65
N LYS A 8 -4.59 -1.17 35.47
CA LYS A 8 -4.61 -1.27 36.96
C LYS A 8 -3.94 -0.07 37.62
N ASN A 9 -4.66 0.46 38.62
CA ASN A 9 -4.26 1.38 39.71
C ASN A 9 -3.71 2.77 39.34
N GLY A 10 -4.60 3.79 39.40
CA GLY A 10 -4.42 5.14 39.97
C GLY A 10 -3.26 6.04 39.52
N GLU A 11 -2.34 5.60 38.70
CA GLU A 11 -1.28 6.42 38.10
C GLU A 11 -1.62 6.71 36.66
N GLU A 12 -1.51 7.98 36.24
CA GLU A 12 -1.66 8.40 34.84
C GLU A 12 -0.86 7.47 33.94
N LYS A 13 -1.51 6.55 33.26
CA LYS A 13 -0.89 5.68 32.27
C LYS A 13 -0.20 6.57 31.25
N THR A 14 1.11 6.54 31.28
CA THR A 14 1.91 7.16 30.22
C THR A 14 1.60 6.43 28.92
N VAL A 15 0.70 6.99 28.11
CA VAL A 15 0.44 6.49 26.76
C VAL A 15 1.75 6.57 25.99
N MET A 16 2.37 5.42 25.76
CA MET A 16 3.60 5.32 24.97
C MET A 16 3.26 5.72 23.54
N GLN A 17 3.69 6.91 23.15
CA GLN A 17 3.45 7.42 21.80
C GLN A 17 4.55 6.91 20.88
N LEU A 18 4.18 6.03 19.95
CA LEU A 18 5.08 5.56 18.91
C LEU A 18 5.25 6.66 17.85
N VAL A 19 6.48 6.96 17.51
CA VAL A 19 6.84 7.87 16.42
C VAL A 19 7.80 7.18 15.46
N TYR A 20 8.05 7.77 14.30
CA TYR A 20 9.03 7.25 13.35
C TYR A 20 10.22 8.19 13.29
N PHE A 21 11.41 7.62 13.40
CA PHE A 21 12.67 8.26 13.07
C PHE A 21 13.00 7.97 11.61
N ILE A 22 13.28 8.99 10.83
CA ILE A 22 13.58 8.85 9.40
C ILE A 22 15.05 9.21 9.19
N GLU A 23 15.77 8.29 8.62
CA GLU A 23 17.18 8.43 8.25
C GLU A 23 17.30 8.52 6.74
N GLU A 24 17.92 9.58 6.24
CA GLU A 24 18.26 9.71 4.83
C GLU A 24 19.56 8.96 4.52
N THR A 25 19.51 8.04 3.58
CA THR A 25 20.65 7.25 3.13
C THR A 25 20.83 7.41 1.62
N LYS A 26 22.00 7.04 1.10
CA LYS A 26 22.27 7.05 -0.36
C LYS A 26 21.27 6.21 -1.16
N ASP A 27 20.68 5.21 -0.54
CA ASP A 27 19.72 4.29 -1.16
C ASP A 27 18.25 4.69 -0.92
N GLY A 28 18.00 5.87 -0.35
CA GLY A 28 16.67 6.40 -0.03
C GLY A 28 16.45 6.59 1.47
N GLN A 29 15.20 6.84 1.87
CA GLN A 29 14.80 7.07 3.26
C GLN A 29 14.52 5.74 3.98
N LYS A 30 15.07 5.56 5.16
CA LYS A 30 14.77 4.45 6.07
C LYS A 30 13.98 4.94 7.27
N ALA A 31 12.83 4.35 7.54
CA ALA A 31 11.99 4.68 8.68
C ALA A 31 12.13 3.62 9.78
N TYR A 32 12.40 4.07 10.99
CA TYR A 32 12.52 3.21 12.17
C TYR A 32 11.47 3.58 13.21
N LYS A 33 10.92 2.58 13.88
CA LYS A 33 10.04 2.82 15.03
C LYS A 33 10.85 3.42 16.17
N ALA A 34 10.40 4.53 16.72
CA ALA A 34 11.01 5.22 17.85
C ALA A 34 10.01 5.37 18.99
N LEU A 35 10.48 5.23 20.21
CA LEU A 35 9.69 5.53 21.41
C LEU A 35 9.79 7.02 21.70
N LYS A 36 8.65 7.72 21.75
CA LYS A 36 8.62 9.12 22.22
C LYS A 36 8.63 9.15 23.75
N MET A 37 9.66 9.73 24.32
CA MET A 37 9.84 9.85 25.77
C MET A 37 9.54 11.26 26.26
N LYS A 38 9.08 11.38 27.49
CA LYS A 38 9.06 12.66 28.21
C LYS A 38 10.52 13.04 28.60
N PRO A 39 10.93 14.32 28.55
CA PRO A 39 12.29 14.73 28.90
C PRO A 39 12.79 14.20 30.25
N LYS A 40 11.92 14.19 31.26
CA LYS A 40 12.24 13.67 32.62
C LYS A 40 12.63 12.19 32.66
N ASN A 41 12.24 11.40 31.66
CA ASN A 41 12.51 9.96 31.62
C ASN A 41 13.84 9.66 30.92
N PHE A 42 14.45 10.63 30.27
CA PHE A 42 15.68 10.43 29.52
C PHE A 42 16.89 10.10 30.41
N ASN A 43 16.85 10.53 31.68
CA ASN A 43 17.89 10.25 32.66
C ASN A 43 18.07 8.76 33.02
N VAL A 44 17.15 7.85 32.57
CA VAL A 44 17.38 6.40 32.74
C VAL A 44 18.59 5.88 31.95
N LEU A 45 19.05 6.66 30.97
CA LEU A 45 20.19 6.34 30.09
C LEU A 45 21.51 7.02 30.48
N ASN A 46 21.51 7.89 31.49
CA ASN A 46 22.67 8.72 31.81
C ASN A 46 23.85 7.97 32.43
N SER A 47 23.64 6.74 32.96
CA SER A 47 24.72 5.98 33.54
C SER A 47 25.40 5.07 32.52
N GLU A 48 26.72 4.94 32.60
CA GLU A 48 27.49 4.04 31.77
C GLU A 48 27.01 2.58 31.89
N LEU A 49 26.61 2.17 33.10
CA LEU A 49 26.05 0.85 33.31
C LEU A 49 24.72 0.63 32.57
N ALA A 50 23.85 1.67 32.55
CA ALA A 50 22.61 1.59 31.81
C ALA A 50 22.85 1.38 30.31
N GLN A 51 23.82 2.10 29.74
CA GLN A 51 24.19 1.94 28.33
C GLN A 51 24.78 0.54 28.04
N LYS A 52 25.63 0.03 28.92
CA LYS A 52 26.16 -1.36 28.82
C LYS A 52 25.06 -2.40 28.86
N ILE A 53 24.05 -2.24 29.73
CA ILE A 53 22.88 -3.13 29.82
C ILE A 53 22.08 -3.09 28.51
N LEU A 54 21.80 -1.91 27.97
CA LEU A 54 21.09 -1.76 26.69
C LEU A 54 21.85 -2.42 25.54
N ASN A 55 23.16 -2.24 25.47
CA ASN A 55 23.99 -2.86 24.45
C ASN A 55 23.93 -4.41 24.53
N GLU A 56 23.90 -4.97 25.73
CA GLU A 56 23.72 -6.40 25.90
C GLU A 56 22.32 -6.89 25.47
N LEU A 57 21.28 -6.16 25.84
CA LEU A 57 19.89 -6.46 25.44
C LEU A 57 19.63 -6.27 23.93
N ALA A 58 20.35 -5.34 23.29
CA ALA A 58 20.28 -5.14 21.84
C ALA A 58 20.86 -6.34 21.06
N LYS A 59 21.87 -7.02 21.63
CA LYS A 59 22.45 -8.22 21.02
C LYS A 59 21.52 -9.42 21.14
N ARG A 60 20.87 -9.60 22.30
CA ARG A 60 19.94 -10.72 22.57
C ARG A 60 19.07 -10.45 23.79
N PRO A 61 17.81 -10.92 23.81
CA PRO A 61 17.00 -10.93 25.02
C PRO A 61 17.68 -11.66 26.17
N SER A 62 17.61 -11.12 27.38
CA SER A 62 18.37 -11.66 28.53
C SER A 62 17.70 -11.35 29.86
N CYS A 63 17.96 -12.18 30.87
CA CYS A 63 17.57 -11.90 32.27
C CYS A 63 18.65 -11.12 33.03
N ALA A 64 18.28 -10.57 34.18
CA ALA A 64 19.17 -9.78 35.02
C ALA A 64 20.45 -10.53 35.41
N MET A 65 20.33 -11.79 35.81
CA MET A 65 21.45 -12.64 36.20
C MET A 65 22.46 -12.83 35.06
N ASP A 66 21.97 -13.10 33.85
CA ASP A 66 22.83 -13.29 32.68
C ASP A 66 23.56 -12.01 32.28
N ILE A 67 22.91 -10.86 32.41
CA ILE A 67 23.53 -9.54 32.19
C ILE A 67 24.57 -9.26 33.26
N ALA A 68 24.23 -9.48 34.53
CA ALA A 68 25.15 -9.31 35.69
C ALA A 68 26.45 -10.10 35.51
N ARG A 69 26.32 -11.38 35.11
CA ARG A 69 27.45 -12.25 34.83
C ARG A 69 28.34 -11.74 33.69
N ARG A 70 27.72 -11.30 32.58
CA ARG A 70 28.49 -10.81 31.44
C ARG A 70 29.19 -9.48 31.70
N LEU A 71 28.52 -8.58 32.43
CA LEU A 71 29.07 -7.27 32.76
C LEU A 71 29.95 -7.27 34.00
N LYS A 72 30.04 -8.41 34.72
CA LYS A 72 30.75 -8.58 36.02
C LYS A 72 30.26 -7.56 37.07
N GLU A 73 28.95 -7.35 37.11
CA GLU A 73 28.29 -6.44 38.05
C GLU A 73 27.35 -7.17 38.99
N HIS A 74 27.02 -6.54 40.12
CA HIS A 74 26.06 -7.07 41.06
C HIS A 74 24.66 -7.11 40.48
N GLU A 75 23.96 -8.23 40.64
CA GLU A 75 22.63 -8.45 40.09
C GLU A 75 21.61 -7.38 40.54
N GLN A 76 21.67 -6.94 41.79
CA GLN A 76 20.81 -5.88 42.33
C GLN A 76 20.94 -4.56 41.57
N LYS A 77 22.15 -4.17 41.13
CA LYS A 77 22.36 -2.99 40.32
C LYS A 77 21.71 -3.14 38.95
N ILE A 78 21.81 -4.33 38.35
CA ILE A 78 21.18 -4.65 37.06
C ILE A 78 19.66 -4.56 37.20
N TYR A 79 19.06 -5.18 38.23
CA TYR A 79 17.62 -5.08 38.49
C TYR A 79 17.14 -3.64 38.66
N TYR A 80 17.89 -2.80 39.36
CA TYR A 80 17.56 -1.39 39.50
C TYR A 80 17.45 -0.70 38.14
N HIS A 81 18.43 -0.89 37.27
CA HIS A 81 18.39 -0.28 35.91
C HIS A 81 17.30 -0.87 35.02
N LEU A 82 17.11 -2.19 35.03
CA LEU A 82 16.06 -2.85 34.26
C LEU A 82 14.67 -2.33 34.63
N ARG A 83 14.36 -2.22 35.94
CA ARG A 83 13.06 -1.68 36.40
C ARG A 83 12.84 -0.24 35.90
N ARG A 84 13.86 0.60 36.00
CA ARG A 84 13.79 1.99 35.51
C ARG A 84 13.58 2.08 34.01
N MET A 85 14.31 1.27 33.23
CA MET A 85 14.18 1.21 31.78
C MET A 85 12.83 0.64 31.35
N GLU A 86 12.34 -0.39 32.05
CA GLU A 86 11.01 -0.96 31.82
C GLU A 86 9.90 0.07 32.09
N SER A 87 9.95 0.75 33.23
CA SER A 87 9.02 1.84 33.56
C SER A 87 9.05 3.00 32.58
N ALA A 88 10.21 3.28 31.99
CA ALA A 88 10.37 4.29 30.95
C ALA A 88 10.01 3.77 29.52
N GLY A 89 9.69 2.49 29.38
CA GLY A 89 9.35 1.84 28.11
C GLY A 89 10.51 1.60 27.16
N VAL A 90 11.75 1.78 27.62
CA VAL A 90 12.96 1.56 26.81
C VAL A 90 13.17 0.08 26.52
N ILE A 91 12.87 -0.76 27.52
CA ILE A 91 12.88 -2.21 27.42
C ILE A 91 11.48 -2.77 27.71
N LYS A 92 11.24 -3.99 27.26
CA LYS A 92 10.01 -4.73 27.55
C LYS A 92 10.36 -6.13 28.05
N MET A 93 9.54 -6.66 28.94
CA MET A 93 9.55 -8.06 29.27
C MET A 93 8.95 -8.85 28.10
N GLU A 94 9.68 -9.82 27.56
CA GLU A 94 9.19 -10.67 26.48
C GLU A 94 8.47 -11.90 27.00
N ARG A 95 9.09 -12.55 27.99
CA ARG A 95 8.62 -13.80 28.58
C ARG A 95 9.24 -14.04 29.95
N THR A 96 8.74 -15.04 30.63
CA THR A 96 9.37 -15.62 31.84
C THR A 96 9.90 -16.99 31.49
N GLU A 97 11.04 -17.37 32.12
CA GLU A 97 11.64 -18.69 32.01
C GLU A 97 11.79 -19.28 33.42
N GLU A 98 11.38 -20.52 33.61
CA GLU A 98 11.67 -21.24 34.83
C GLU A 98 13.15 -21.70 34.83
N ARG A 99 13.89 -21.29 35.84
CA ARG A 99 15.26 -21.70 36.09
C ARG A 99 15.36 -22.31 37.48
N VAL A 100 16.37 -23.11 37.71
CA VAL A 100 16.55 -23.85 38.98
C VAL A 100 16.28 -22.94 40.19
N GLY A 101 15.09 -23.11 40.81
CA GLY A 101 14.66 -22.44 42.02
C GLY A 101 14.04 -21.05 41.90
N ALA A 102 13.89 -20.48 40.68
CA ALA A 102 13.27 -19.16 40.50
C ALA A 102 12.78 -18.91 39.07
N THR A 103 11.79 -18.03 38.92
CA THR A 103 11.29 -17.53 37.61
C THR A 103 12.11 -16.32 37.16
N ALA A 104 12.82 -16.45 36.05
CA ALA A 104 13.59 -15.37 35.44
C ALA A 104 12.76 -14.59 34.41
N LYS A 105 12.73 -13.25 34.50
CA LYS A 105 12.15 -12.36 33.49
C LYS A 105 13.16 -12.08 32.40
N ILE A 106 12.77 -12.33 31.15
CA ILE A 106 13.61 -12.06 29.99
C ILE A 106 13.19 -10.72 29.39
N TYR A 107 14.15 -9.83 29.22
CA TYR A 107 13.96 -8.48 28.71
C TYR A 107 14.61 -8.32 27.34
N SER A 108 14.03 -7.45 26.53
CA SER A 108 14.59 -6.98 25.25
C SER A 108 14.42 -5.49 25.10
N VAL A 109 15.16 -4.87 24.19
CA VAL A 109 14.99 -3.47 23.81
C VAL A 109 13.65 -3.33 23.05
N ALA A 110 12.83 -2.37 23.46
CA ALA A 110 11.48 -2.21 22.88
C ALA A 110 11.52 -1.63 21.46
N HIS A 111 12.40 -0.66 21.23
CA HIS A 111 12.52 0.06 19.95
C HIS A 111 13.98 0.45 19.69
N PRO A 112 14.41 0.49 18.39
CA PRO A 112 15.80 0.83 18.04
C PRO A 112 16.15 2.30 18.29
N TYR A 113 15.16 3.20 18.37
CA TYR A 113 15.35 4.63 18.55
C TYR A 113 14.50 5.18 19.67
N LEU A 114 15.01 6.24 20.31
CA LEU A 114 14.29 7.05 21.30
C LEU A 114 14.21 8.48 20.80
N ALA A 115 13.06 9.11 20.93
CA ALA A 115 12.84 10.49 20.56
C ALA A 115 12.30 11.28 21.77
N VAL A 116 12.88 12.44 22.01
CA VAL A 116 12.43 13.37 23.07
C VAL A 116 11.90 14.63 22.41
N LYS A 117 10.62 14.93 22.62
CA LYS A 117 10.03 16.19 22.15
C LYS A 117 10.34 17.29 23.16
N LEU A 118 11.05 18.32 22.73
CA LEU A 118 11.42 19.46 23.56
C LEU A 118 10.35 20.55 23.53
N PHE A 119 9.82 20.86 22.34
CA PHE A 119 8.75 21.85 22.13
C PHE A 119 7.93 21.50 20.88
N ASP A 120 6.83 22.21 20.66
CA ASP A 120 6.04 22.10 19.42
C ASP A 120 6.67 23.00 18.37
N GLY A 121 7.36 22.38 17.41
CA GLY A 121 7.91 23.05 16.24
C GLY A 121 7.09 22.77 14.99
N ASP A 122 7.32 23.55 13.93
CA ASP A 122 6.72 23.33 12.64
C ASP A 122 7.25 22.01 12.02
N HIS A 123 6.40 21.32 11.28
CA HIS A 123 6.83 20.17 10.49
C HIS A 123 7.46 20.66 9.17
N LEU A 124 8.56 20.04 8.79
CA LEU A 124 9.29 20.43 7.57
C LEU A 124 8.58 19.99 6.30
N THR A 125 7.92 18.84 6.35
CA THR A 125 7.19 18.25 5.24
C THR A 125 6.29 17.11 5.73
N ASP A 126 5.25 16.84 5.00
CA ASP A 126 4.46 15.63 5.19
C ASP A 126 5.27 14.43 4.69
N VAL A 127 5.84 13.68 5.62
CA VAL A 127 6.50 12.44 5.28
C VAL A 127 5.45 11.44 4.82
N LYS A 128 5.45 11.10 3.55
CA LYS A 128 4.70 9.95 3.04
C LYS A 128 5.30 8.69 3.66
N THR A 129 4.87 8.38 4.89
CA THR A 129 5.22 7.13 5.55
C THR A 129 4.85 6.00 4.62
N LYS A 130 5.83 5.15 4.25
CA LYS A 130 5.72 3.96 3.41
C LYS A 130 4.56 4.04 2.45
N ALA A 131 4.84 3.95 1.16
CA ALA A 131 3.81 3.66 0.18
C ALA A 131 2.77 2.75 0.84
N ARG A 132 1.56 3.27 1.10
CA ARG A 132 0.48 2.45 1.64
C ARG A 132 0.38 1.31 0.65
N GLU A 133 0.76 0.11 1.06
CA GLU A 133 0.40 -1.07 0.30
C GLU A 133 -1.11 -1.06 0.31
N ILE A 134 -1.69 -0.57 -0.75
CA ILE A 134 -3.13 -0.66 -0.96
C ILE A 134 -3.31 -2.07 -1.47
N ASP A 135 -3.91 -2.92 -0.66
CA ASP A 135 -4.15 -4.34 -1.00
C ASP A 135 -4.86 -4.50 -2.34
N PHE A 136 -5.59 -3.47 -2.77
CA PHE A 136 -6.20 -3.44 -4.10
C PHE A 136 -5.19 -3.63 -5.24
N PHE A 137 -3.98 -3.08 -5.10
CA PHE A 137 -2.96 -3.20 -6.16
C PHE A 137 -2.15 -4.50 -6.11
N LYS A 138 -2.36 -5.35 -5.13
CA LYS A 138 -1.79 -6.70 -5.21
C LYS A 138 -2.54 -7.53 -6.25
N PRO A 139 -1.84 -8.32 -7.10
CA PRO A 139 -0.38 -8.51 -7.16
C PRO A 139 0.36 -7.58 -8.13
N PHE A 140 -0.27 -6.52 -8.66
CA PHE A 140 0.36 -5.59 -9.62
C PHE A 140 1.51 -4.80 -9.01
N ILE A 141 1.37 -4.44 -7.72
CA ILE A 141 2.42 -3.78 -6.94
C ILE A 141 2.64 -4.59 -5.67
N ASP A 142 3.85 -5.07 -5.50
CA ASP A 142 4.29 -5.80 -4.30
C ASP A 142 5.58 -5.20 -3.75
N ASN A 143 5.62 -4.91 -2.45
CA ASN A 143 6.78 -4.35 -1.75
C ASN A 143 7.37 -3.07 -2.41
N GLY A 144 6.52 -2.28 -3.08
CA GLY A 144 6.93 -1.08 -3.80
C GLY A 144 7.60 -1.35 -5.14
N LYS A 145 7.37 -2.53 -5.72
CA LYS A 145 7.83 -2.92 -7.06
C LYS A 145 6.62 -3.19 -7.95
N LEU A 146 6.61 -2.64 -9.15
CA LEU A 146 5.60 -2.94 -10.17
C LEU A 146 5.89 -4.32 -10.80
N ASP A 147 4.98 -5.29 -10.57
CA ASP A 147 4.97 -6.62 -11.20
C ASP A 147 3.80 -6.72 -12.19
N ALA A 148 3.66 -5.72 -13.04
CA ALA A 148 2.63 -5.68 -14.08
C ALA A 148 3.13 -4.92 -15.30
N THR A 149 2.59 -5.24 -16.47
CA THR A 149 2.80 -4.45 -17.69
C THR A 149 1.58 -3.54 -17.90
N ILE A 150 1.81 -2.23 -18.05
CA ILE A 150 0.77 -1.28 -18.43
C ILE A 150 0.63 -1.37 -19.95
N VAL A 151 -0.57 -1.67 -20.44
CA VAL A 151 -0.82 -1.83 -21.87
C VAL A 151 -1.79 -0.75 -22.34
N VAL A 152 -1.34 0.04 -23.29
CA VAL A 152 -2.13 1.08 -23.96
C VAL A 152 -2.31 0.72 -25.43
N GLY A 153 -3.40 1.18 -26.03
CA GLY A 153 -3.60 0.99 -27.46
C GLY A 153 -2.58 1.76 -28.29
N SER A 154 -2.24 1.24 -29.46
CA SER A 154 -1.33 1.90 -30.42
C SER A 154 -1.93 3.21 -30.94
N PRO A 155 -1.13 4.28 -31.08
CA PRO A 155 -1.56 5.52 -31.73
C PRO A 155 -1.79 5.37 -33.24
N ASP A 156 -1.28 4.32 -33.86
CA ASP A 156 -1.53 4.02 -35.26
C ASP A 156 -2.81 3.21 -35.44
N PRO A 157 -3.51 3.34 -36.60
CA PRO A 157 -4.67 2.51 -36.89
C PRO A 157 -4.33 1.02 -36.86
N HIS A 158 -5.01 0.25 -36.03
CA HIS A 158 -4.71 -1.16 -35.84
C HIS A 158 -5.94 -1.97 -35.39
N GLY A 159 -5.72 -3.27 -35.26
CA GLY A 159 -6.74 -4.21 -34.80
C GLY A 159 -7.93 -4.37 -35.76
N LYS A 160 -8.97 -5.04 -35.29
CA LYS A 160 -10.20 -5.37 -36.03
C LYS A 160 -10.93 -4.12 -36.54
N TYR A 161 -10.85 -3.03 -35.83
CA TYR A 161 -11.62 -1.81 -36.10
C TYR A 161 -10.80 -0.72 -36.78
N SER A 162 -9.51 -0.94 -37.01
CA SER A 162 -8.61 0.05 -37.62
C SER A 162 -8.69 1.44 -36.97
N VAL A 163 -8.69 1.49 -35.63
CA VAL A 163 -8.86 2.71 -34.83
C VAL A 163 -7.53 3.09 -34.19
N GLN A 164 -7.29 4.39 -34.06
CA GLN A 164 -6.20 4.97 -33.28
C GLN A 164 -6.61 5.08 -31.82
N ALA A 165 -5.71 4.75 -30.90
CA ALA A 165 -5.95 4.97 -29.47
C ALA A 165 -5.60 6.41 -29.06
N LEU A 166 -6.48 7.02 -28.28
CA LEU A 166 -6.30 8.38 -27.71
C LEU A 166 -6.10 8.35 -26.19
N ASP A 167 -6.08 7.15 -25.60
CA ASP A 167 -6.10 6.95 -24.15
C ASP A 167 -4.71 7.12 -23.48
N GLY A 168 -3.64 7.32 -24.26
CA GLY A 168 -2.28 7.45 -23.76
C GLY A 168 -2.09 8.59 -22.75
N SER A 169 -2.79 9.72 -22.94
CA SER A 169 -2.74 10.84 -21.99
C SER A 169 -3.32 10.48 -20.61
N ALA A 170 -4.39 9.71 -20.58
CA ALA A 170 -4.99 9.22 -19.33
C ALA A 170 -4.09 8.18 -18.64
N ALA A 171 -3.35 7.40 -19.42
CA ALA A 171 -2.36 6.46 -18.90
C ALA A 171 -1.21 7.16 -18.14
N ILE A 172 -0.87 8.41 -18.51
CA ILE A 172 0.14 9.21 -17.80
C ILE A 172 -0.35 9.54 -16.38
N ASP A 173 -1.60 9.98 -16.23
CA ASP A 173 -2.20 10.28 -14.91
C ASP A 173 -2.15 9.04 -14.01
N LEU A 174 -2.49 7.87 -14.56
CA LEU A 174 -2.38 6.60 -13.83
C LEU A 174 -0.95 6.24 -13.46
N ALA A 175 0.00 6.39 -14.39
CA ALA A 175 1.41 6.07 -14.14
C ALA A 175 2.00 6.95 -13.03
N LEU A 176 1.69 8.25 -13.02
CA LEU A 176 2.08 9.16 -11.94
C LEU A 176 1.48 8.74 -10.59
N PHE A 177 0.20 8.36 -10.59
CA PHE A 177 -0.46 7.88 -9.39
C PHE A 177 0.17 6.56 -8.88
N LEU A 178 0.35 5.56 -9.74
CA LEU A 178 1.00 4.30 -9.37
C LEU A 178 2.44 4.53 -8.90
N GLY A 179 3.15 5.49 -9.49
CA GLY A 179 4.50 5.88 -9.09
C GLY A 179 4.61 6.28 -7.61
N THR A 180 3.51 6.77 -7.00
CA THR A 180 3.49 7.11 -5.56
C THR A 180 3.63 5.89 -4.64
N PHE A 181 3.38 4.69 -5.15
CA PHE A 181 3.49 3.41 -4.44
C PHE A 181 4.80 2.66 -4.74
N LEU A 182 5.60 3.16 -5.66
CA LEU A 182 6.83 2.50 -6.11
C LEU A 182 8.06 3.09 -5.43
N LYS A 183 8.98 2.23 -5.02
CA LYS A 183 10.32 2.62 -4.54
C LYS A 183 11.23 3.00 -5.69
N ASN A 184 11.12 2.27 -6.80
CA ASN A 184 11.86 2.49 -8.02
C ASN A 184 10.91 2.26 -9.20
N SER A 185 10.87 3.17 -10.15
CA SER A 185 10.13 3.02 -11.39
C SER A 185 11.08 2.66 -12.52
N LYS A 186 10.76 1.57 -13.22
CA LYS A 186 11.34 1.29 -14.54
C LYS A 186 10.20 1.39 -15.54
N PRO A 187 10.45 1.90 -16.76
CA PRO A 187 9.44 1.88 -17.81
C PRO A 187 8.92 0.46 -17.99
N ASN A 188 7.62 0.27 -17.81
CA ASN A 188 6.97 -1.03 -17.95
C ASN A 188 5.60 -0.85 -18.62
N TYR A 189 5.57 -0.07 -19.70
CA TYR A 189 4.43 0.00 -20.58
C TYR A 189 4.77 -0.61 -21.94
N ARG A 190 3.74 -1.06 -22.64
CA ARG A 190 3.80 -1.53 -24.03
C ARG A 190 2.56 -1.10 -24.77
N LEU A 191 2.71 -0.95 -26.06
CA LEU A 191 1.56 -0.88 -26.94
C LEU A 191 0.92 -2.27 -27.05
N ASP A 192 -0.37 -2.32 -27.24
CA ASP A 192 -1.11 -3.58 -27.39
C ASP A 192 -0.61 -4.41 -28.60
N THR A 193 -0.15 -3.73 -29.64
CA THR A 193 0.47 -4.31 -30.85
C THR A 193 1.86 -4.93 -30.59
N GLU A 194 2.53 -4.56 -29.51
CA GLU A 194 3.86 -5.08 -29.13
C GLU A 194 3.78 -6.30 -28.20
N MET A 195 2.58 -6.66 -27.75
CA MET A 195 2.38 -7.73 -26.78
C MET A 195 2.51 -9.12 -27.39
N ARG A 196 3.40 -9.93 -26.83
CA ARG A 196 3.63 -11.32 -27.26
C ARG A 196 2.68 -12.27 -26.54
N ALA A 197 2.48 -13.46 -27.11
CA ALA A 197 1.64 -14.51 -26.54
C ALA A 197 2.05 -14.97 -25.13
N THR A 198 3.31 -14.80 -24.76
CA THR A 198 3.84 -15.07 -23.41
C THR A 198 3.49 -13.95 -22.44
N ASP A 199 3.58 -12.69 -22.88
CA ASP A 199 3.46 -11.52 -22.03
C ASP A 199 2.01 -11.30 -21.58
N ILE A 200 1.03 -11.65 -22.44
CA ILE A 200 -0.40 -11.51 -22.15
C ILE A 200 -0.91 -12.44 -21.04
N LYS A 201 -0.08 -13.38 -20.57
CA LYS A 201 -0.40 -14.29 -19.44
C LYS A 201 0.07 -13.74 -18.09
N GLY A 202 0.77 -12.61 -18.07
CA GLY A 202 1.27 -11.96 -16.86
C GLY A 202 0.22 -11.11 -16.14
N ASN A 203 0.67 -10.33 -15.15
CA ASN A 203 -0.14 -9.27 -14.57
C ASN A 203 -0.21 -8.10 -15.56
N LEU A 204 -1.42 -7.64 -15.88
CA LEU A 204 -1.63 -6.59 -16.87
C LEU A 204 -2.51 -5.48 -16.32
N ILE A 205 -2.17 -4.24 -16.65
CA ILE A 205 -3.02 -3.06 -16.45
C ILE A 205 -3.41 -2.57 -17.85
N LEU A 206 -4.65 -2.81 -18.24
CA LEU A 206 -5.16 -2.56 -19.59
C LEU A 206 -5.91 -1.24 -19.63
N ILE A 207 -5.52 -0.35 -20.55
CA ILE A 207 -6.07 1.01 -20.67
C ILE A 207 -6.61 1.23 -22.08
N GLY A 208 -7.83 1.77 -22.17
CA GLY A 208 -8.49 2.11 -23.42
C GLY A 208 -9.83 1.43 -23.60
N GLY A 209 -10.44 1.55 -24.76
CA GLY A 209 -11.65 0.84 -25.14
C GLY A 209 -11.38 -0.38 -26.00
N PRO A 210 -12.35 -1.32 -26.16
CA PRO A 210 -12.16 -2.54 -26.96
C PRO A 210 -11.89 -2.27 -28.44
N LYS A 211 -12.29 -1.10 -28.96
CA LYS A 211 -11.95 -0.73 -30.35
C LYS A 211 -10.50 -0.30 -30.52
N ALA A 212 -9.90 0.26 -29.46
CA ALA A 212 -8.61 0.93 -29.50
C ALA A 212 -7.51 0.15 -28.78
N ASN A 213 -7.84 -0.99 -28.15
CA ASN A 213 -6.89 -1.87 -27.49
C ASN A 213 -7.26 -3.33 -27.75
N ILE A 214 -6.42 -4.01 -28.53
CA ILE A 214 -6.62 -5.41 -28.98
C ILE A 214 -6.78 -6.36 -27.79
N LEU A 215 -6.08 -6.11 -26.70
CA LEU A 215 -6.17 -7.01 -25.54
C LEU A 215 -7.50 -6.84 -24.80
N ILE A 216 -8.04 -5.64 -24.71
CA ILE A 216 -9.37 -5.41 -24.13
C ILE A 216 -10.45 -6.08 -24.98
N ASP A 217 -10.38 -5.98 -26.31
CA ASP A 217 -11.27 -6.71 -27.20
C ASP A 217 -11.17 -8.24 -26.98
N LYS A 218 -9.96 -8.74 -26.87
CA LYS A 218 -9.70 -10.17 -26.61
C LYS A 218 -10.28 -10.67 -25.30
N PHE A 219 -10.15 -9.88 -24.22
CA PHE A 219 -10.65 -10.24 -22.90
C PHE A 219 -12.13 -9.94 -22.71
N ASN A 220 -12.74 -9.12 -23.56
CA ASN A 220 -14.10 -8.61 -23.42
C ASN A 220 -15.15 -9.68 -23.11
N LYS A 221 -15.05 -10.84 -23.73
CA LYS A 221 -15.97 -12.00 -23.52
C LYS A 221 -15.86 -12.62 -22.12
N ASP A 222 -14.74 -12.44 -21.44
CA ASP A 222 -14.46 -13.00 -20.11
C ASP A 222 -14.76 -11.98 -18.99
N LEU A 223 -15.08 -10.72 -19.36
CA LEU A 223 -15.37 -9.66 -18.38
C LEU A 223 -16.80 -9.80 -17.81
N PRO A 224 -16.99 -9.63 -16.49
CA PRO A 224 -18.32 -9.65 -15.88
C PRO A 224 -19.15 -8.40 -16.23
N VAL A 225 -18.48 -7.30 -16.57
CA VAL A 225 -19.05 -6.08 -17.15
C VAL A 225 -18.35 -5.88 -18.49
N TYR A 226 -19.06 -6.07 -19.57
CA TYR A 226 -18.48 -6.20 -20.91
C TYR A 226 -19.07 -5.18 -21.89
N PHE A 227 -18.43 -5.02 -23.03
CA PHE A 227 -18.85 -4.13 -24.11
C PHE A 227 -19.62 -4.91 -25.16
N ASP A 228 -20.88 -4.52 -25.44
CA ASP A 228 -21.71 -5.16 -26.45
C ASP A 228 -21.42 -4.57 -27.84
N GLU A 229 -20.67 -5.29 -28.63
CA GLU A 229 -20.27 -4.91 -29.99
C GLU A 229 -21.50 -4.63 -30.88
N ARG A 230 -22.58 -5.41 -30.70
CA ARG A 230 -23.77 -5.33 -31.56
C ARG A 230 -24.58 -4.06 -31.29
N HIS A 231 -24.48 -3.51 -30.11
CA HIS A 231 -25.21 -2.31 -29.67
C HIS A 231 -24.26 -1.13 -29.40
N GLY A 232 -23.30 -0.89 -30.29
CA GLY A 232 -22.47 0.30 -30.27
C GLY A 232 -21.40 0.32 -29.18
N PHE A 233 -21.06 -0.84 -28.60
CA PHE A 233 -20.14 -0.97 -27.46
C PHE A 233 -20.69 -0.40 -26.15
N ASN A 234 -22.01 -0.38 -26.00
CA ASN A 234 -22.61 -0.10 -24.70
C ASN A 234 -22.07 -1.09 -23.65
N ILE A 235 -21.89 -0.60 -22.43
CA ILE A 235 -21.41 -1.43 -21.32
C ILE A 235 -22.59 -2.19 -20.74
N VAL A 236 -22.46 -3.51 -20.61
CA VAL A 236 -23.48 -4.41 -20.07
C VAL A 236 -22.98 -5.10 -18.82
N SER A 237 -23.69 -4.98 -17.71
CA SER A 237 -23.35 -5.66 -16.47
C SER A 237 -24.02 -7.05 -16.42
N SER A 238 -23.23 -8.10 -16.13
CA SER A 238 -23.75 -9.44 -15.85
C SER A 238 -24.41 -9.53 -14.48
N PHE A 239 -24.13 -8.60 -13.57
CA PHE A 239 -24.66 -8.59 -12.20
C PHE A 239 -26.08 -8.02 -12.18
N THR A 240 -26.25 -6.79 -12.64
CA THR A 240 -27.51 -6.05 -12.58
C THR A 240 -28.36 -6.20 -13.84
N LYS A 241 -27.82 -6.74 -14.92
CA LYS A 241 -28.41 -6.76 -16.27
C LYS A 241 -28.64 -5.38 -16.87
N SER A 242 -28.06 -4.36 -16.25
CA SER A 242 -28.15 -2.98 -16.73
C SER A 242 -27.29 -2.76 -17.97
N VAL A 243 -27.74 -1.82 -18.79
CA VAL A 243 -27.03 -1.37 -20.00
C VAL A 243 -26.70 0.10 -19.82
N TYR A 244 -25.41 0.44 -19.93
CA TYR A 244 -24.91 1.79 -19.80
C TYR A 244 -24.40 2.28 -21.14
N SER A 245 -24.85 3.47 -21.52
CA SER A 245 -24.47 4.16 -22.75
C SER A 245 -23.94 5.54 -22.40
N GLY A 246 -23.23 6.15 -23.30
CA GLY A 246 -22.64 7.49 -23.15
C GLY A 246 -21.13 7.44 -23.23
N ASP A 247 -20.58 8.43 -23.91
CA ASP A 247 -19.14 8.50 -24.21
C ASP A 247 -18.28 8.67 -22.95
N GLU A 248 -18.85 9.16 -21.84
CA GLU A 248 -18.22 9.35 -20.54
C GLU A 248 -18.27 8.09 -19.66
N THR A 249 -18.95 7.02 -20.11
CA THR A 249 -19.10 5.81 -19.31
C THR A 249 -17.87 4.92 -19.41
N GLY A 250 -17.37 4.48 -18.24
CA GLY A 250 -16.22 3.61 -18.13
C GLY A 250 -16.40 2.52 -17.09
N VAL A 251 -15.47 1.57 -17.10
CA VAL A 251 -15.43 0.42 -16.20
C VAL A 251 -14.06 0.27 -15.55
N ILE A 252 -14.07 -0.14 -14.30
CA ILE A 252 -12.88 -0.59 -13.54
C ILE A 252 -13.13 -2.04 -13.19
N ILE A 253 -12.30 -2.94 -13.69
CA ILE A 253 -12.44 -4.39 -13.42
C ILE A 253 -11.08 -4.93 -13.02
N LYS A 254 -11.01 -5.49 -11.82
CA LYS A 254 -9.87 -6.27 -11.36
C LYS A 254 -10.29 -7.72 -11.26
N MET A 255 -9.59 -8.62 -11.94
CA MET A 255 -9.90 -10.06 -11.93
C MET A 255 -8.67 -10.90 -12.23
N LYS A 256 -8.76 -12.21 -11.99
CA LYS A 256 -7.75 -13.16 -12.45
C LYS A 256 -7.60 -13.08 -13.96
N ASN A 257 -6.36 -13.21 -14.43
CA ASN A 257 -6.09 -13.24 -15.86
C ASN A 257 -6.62 -14.55 -16.48
N PRO A 258 -7.62 -14.51 -17.36
CA PRO A 258 -8.21 -15.74 -17.94
C PRO A 258 -7.22 -16.57 -18.78
N LEU A 259 -6.11 -15.99 -19.19
CA LEU A 259 -5.07 -16.68 -19.96
C LEU A 259 -3.97 -17.29 -19.07
N ASP A 260 -3.97 -17.01 -17.78
CA ASP A 260 -3.07 -17.65 -16.83
C ASP A 260 -3.70 -18.94 -16.28
N LYS A 261 -3.24 -20.09 -16.79
CA LYS A 261 -3.72 -21.42 -16.37
C LYS A 261 -3.46 -21.74 -14.90
N LYS A 262 -2.52 -21.06 -14.25
CA LYS A 262 -2.21 -21.26 -12.84
C LYS A 262 -3.13 -20.45 -11.91
N GLY A 263 -3.80 -19.42 -12.44
CA GLY A 263 -4.70 -18.54 -11.67
C GLY A 263 -3.98 -17.63 -10.66
N GLU A 264 -2.68 -17.37 -10.88
CA GLU A 264 -1.84 -16.54 -10.00
C GLU A 264 -1.74 -15.09 -10.49
N LYS A 265 -2.02 -14.85 -11.77
CA LYS A 265 -1.88 -13.54 -12.41
C LYS A 265 -3.24 -12.86 -12.56
N TYR A 266 -3.22 -11.52 -12.58
CA TYR A 266 -4.41 -10.69 -12.59
C TYR A 266 -4.38 -9.69 -13.73
N ILE A 267 -5.57 -9.23 -14.13
CA ILE A 267 -5.75 -8.09 -15.00
C ILE A 267 -6.50 -6.98 -14.25
N LEU A 268 -6.10 -5.73 -14.49
CA LEU A 268 -6.83 -4.53 -14.12
C LEU A 268 -7.24 -3.82 -15.40
N VAL A 269 -8.52 -3.80 -15.70
CA VAL A 269 -9.09 -3.16 -16.90
C VAL A 269 -9.62 -1.78 -16.51
N LEU A 270 -9.10 -0.74 -17.14
CA LEU A 270 -9.54 0.64 -17.03
C LEU A 270 -9.99 1.09 -18.42
N SER A 271 -11.27 0.97 -18.69
CA SER A 271 -11.80 1.01 -20.05
C SER A 271 -13.04 1.91 -20.14
N GLY A 272 -13.31 2.44 -21.31
CA GLY A 272 -14.49 3.24 -21.58
C GLY A 272 -15.07 2.99 -22.96
N ILE A 273 -16.33 3.40 -23.17
CA ILE A 273 -16.96 3.39 -24.49
C ILE A 273 -16.15 4.28 -25.44
N ARG A 274 -15.69 5.43 -24.93
CA ARG A 274 -14.77 6.35 -25.56
C ARG A 274 -13.65 6.76 -24.58
N PHE A 275 -12.70 7.58 -25.07
CA PHE A 275 -11.57 8.05 -24.25
C PHE A 275 -12.00 8.80 -22.98
N LYS A 276 -13.14 9.51 -22.99
CA LYS A 276 -13.71 10.17 -21.80
C LYS A 276 -14.10 9.16 -20.72
N GLY A 277 -14.70 8.03 -21.11
CA GLY A 277 -15.02 6.93 -20.19
C GLY A 277 -13.77 6.25 -19.64
N THR A 278 -12.72 6.04 -20.45
CA THR A 278 -11.43 5.53 -19.96
C THR A 278 -10.82 6.48 -18.93
N ARG A 279 -10.88 7.80 -19.19
CA ARG A 279 -10.42 8.81 -18.24
C ARG A 279 -11.23 8.77 -16.95
N ALA A 280 -12.57 8.62 -17.04
CA ALA A 280 -13.43 8.48 -15.86
C ALA A 280 -13.02 7.27 -15.00
N ALA A 281 -12.76 6.12 -15.61
CA ALA A 281 -12.31 4.93 -14.90
C ALA A 281 -10.98 5.16 -14.16
N ILE A 282 -10.03 5.85 -14.78
CA ILE A 282 -8.75 6.19 -14.16
C ILE A 282 -8.92 7.20 -13.03
N LEU A 283 -9.74 8.24 -13.22
CA LEU A 283 -10.02 9.23 -12.18
C LEU A 283 -10.72 8.63 -10.96
N ALA A 284 -11.67 7.70 -11.16
CA ALA A 284 -12.30 6.96 -10.09
C ALA A 284 -11.24 6.22 -9.24
N LEU A 285 -10.30 5.55 -9.89
CA LEU A 285 -9.23 4.84 -9.21
C LEU A 285 -8.31 5.80 -8.43
N ILE A 286 -7.99 6.97 -8.98
CA ILE A 286 -7.11 7.97 -8.36
C ILE A 286 -7.81 8.68 -7.19
N LYS A 287 -9.04 9.14 -7.38
CA LYS A 287 -9.74 10.02 -6.44
C LYS A 287 -10.62 9.26 -5.45
N HIS A 288 -11.20 8.15 -5.86
CA HIS A 288 -12.26 7.42 -5.14
C HIS A 288 -11.94 5.94 -4.94
N MET A 289 -10.68 5.62 -4.62
CA MET A 289 -10.20 4.24 -4.48
C MET A 289 -11.06 3.39 -3.54
N LYS A 290 -11.59 3.97 -2.44
CA LYS A 290 -12.43 3.24 -1.49
C LYS A 290 -13.72 2.79 -2.14
N ASP A 291 -14.38 3.68 -2.86
CA ASP A 291 -15.63 3.38 -3.55
C ASP A 291 -15.42 2.35 -4.66
N VAL A 292 -14.26 2.40 -5.35
CA VAL A 292 -13.88 1.36 -6.33
C VAL A 292 -13.77 -0.01 -5.65
N GLN A 293 -13.18 -0.08 -4.46
CA GLN A 293 -13.04 -1.34 -3.72
C GLN A 293 -14.38 -1.91 -3.22
N GLU A 294 -15.40 -1.08 -3.07
CA GLU A 294 -16.76 -1.46 -2.66
C GLU A 294 -17.65 -1.90 -3.82
N GLY A 295 -17.13 -2.03 -5.03
CA GLY A 295 -17.83 -2.49 -6.21
C GLY A 295 -18.35 -3.92 -6.14
N ASN A 296 -18.99 -4.38 -7.22
CA ASN A 296 -19.47 -5.75 -7.33
C ASN A 296 -18.33 -6.74 -7.16
N LYS A 297 -18.40 -7.54 -6.10
CA LYS A 297 -17.42 -8.58 -5.82
C LYS A 297 -17.79 -9.85 -6.58
N PHE A 298 -16.75 -10.50 -7.14
CA PHE A 298 -16.89 -11.80 -7.78
C PHE A 298 -15.57 -12.56 -7.66
N ASP A 299 -15.58 -13.78 -7.23
CA ASP A 299 -14.39 -14.55 -6.90
C ASP A 299 -13.38 -13.68 -6.09
N ASP A 300 -12.17 -13.49 -6.61
CA ASP A 300 -11.15 -12.61 -6.05
C ASP A 300 -11.13 -11.22 -6.74
N GLY A 301 -12.20 -10.85 -7.44
CA GLY A 301 -12.29 -9.66 -8.26
C GLY A 301 -13.27 -8.60 -7.77
N VAL A 302 -13.25 -7.46 -8.45
CA VAL A 302 -14.20 -6.37 -8.27
C VAL A 302 -14.46 -5.69 -9.61
N ALA A 303 -15.72 -5.30 -9.83
CA ALA A 303 -16.12 -4.51 -11.00
C ALA A 303 -16.92 -3.28 -10.59
N ARG A 304 -16.68 -2.18 -11.27
CA ARG A 304 -17.40 -0.89 -11.13
C ARG A 304 -17.76 -0.32 -12.49
N VAL A 305 -18.91 0.32 -12.57
CA VAL A 305 -19.28 1.18 -13.70
C VAL A 305 -19.35 2.62 -13.22
N VAL A 306 -18.71 3.52 -13.95
CA VAL A 306 -18.64 4.94 -13.61
C VAL A 306 -19.02 5.82 -14.80
N ARG A 307 -19.50 7.02 -14.49
CA ARG A 307 -19.70 8.09 -15.47
C ARG A 307 -18.82 9.27 -15.13
N GLY A 308 -18.11 9.81 -16.11
CA GLY A 308 -17.32 11.01 -15.96
C GLY A 308 -18.19 12.26 -15.81
N ILE A 309 -17.77 13.17 -14.93
CA ILE A 309 -18.40 14.47 -14.69
C ILE A 309 -17.40 15.56 -15.06
N ASP A 310 -17.82 16.48 -15.90
CA ASP A 310 -17.16 17.74 -16.21
C ASP A 310 -17.82 18.82 -15.34
N LYS A 311 -17.14 19.21 -14.23
CA LYS A 311 -17.73 20.11 -13.22
C LYS A 311 -17.72 21.57 -13.62
N ASP A 312 -16.72 21.97 -14.39
CA ASP A 312 -16.52 23.37 -14.81
C ASP A 312 -16.87 23.63 -16.26
N SER A 313 -17.32 22.59 -16.96
CA SER A 313 -17.77 22.67 -18.38
C SER A 313 -16.65 23.05 -19.34
N ASP A 314 -15.41 22.68 -19.05
CA ASP A 314 -14.26 22.89 -19.94
C ASP A 314 -14.11 21.79 -21.01
N GLY A 315 -14.95 20.78 -20.98
CA GLY A 315 -14.93 19.62 -21.88
C GLY A 315 -14.05 18.45 -21.38
N ARG A 316 -13.40 18.62 -20.22
CA ARG A 316 -12.53 17.64 -19.60
C ARG A 316 -13.24 16.98 -18.41
N ILE A 317 -13.09 15.68 -18.27
CA ILE A 317 -13.62 14.97 -17.10
C ILE A 317 -12.76 15.26 -15.88
N ASP A 318 -13.39 15.78 -14.79
CA ASP A 318 -12.75 16.16 -13.53
C ASP A 318 -13.06 15.21 -12.40
N ASP A 319 -14.23 14.61 -12.41
CA ASP A 319 -14.72 13.74 -11.36
C ASP A 319 -15.62 12.65 -11.94
N VAL A 320 -16.16 11.81 -11.07
CA VAL A 320 -16.95 10.65 -11.48
C VAL A 320 -18.17 10.46 -10.58
N GLU A 321 -19.20 9.87 -11.18
CA GLU A 321 -20.36 9.28 -10.52
C GLU A 321 -20.27 7.76 -10.66
N PHE A 322 -20.57 7.03 -9.58
CA PHE A 322 -20.65 5.59 -9.61
C PHE A 322 -22.06 5.15 -10.02
N LEU A 323 -22.16 4.42 -11.10
CA LEU A 323 -23.42 3.90 -11.63
C LEU A 323 -23.71 2.49 -11.12
N GLU A 324 -22.65 1.73 -10.86
CA GLU A 324 -22.72 0.37 -10.31
C GLU A 324 -21.45 0.01 -9.54
#